data_21c2b4da68b0e18067ca4f0828c03336
#
_entry.id   21c2b4da68b0e18067ca4f0828c03336
#
_cell.length_a   1.000
_cell.length_b   1.000
_cell.length_c   1.000
_cell.angle_alpha   90.00
_cell.angle_beta   90.00
_cell.angle_gamma   90.00
#
_symmetry.space_group_name_H-M   'P 1'
#
loop_
_entity.id
_entity.type
_entity.pdbx_description
1 polymer ?
#
loop_
_entity_poly.entity_id
_entity_poly.type
_entity_poly.pdbx_seq_one_letter_code
_entity_poly.pdbx_strand_id
1 'polypeptide(L)' 'MTICSFVGDECLKNIFHLSAKEAVKHPDYNKYIGVLSKAIKDEEISLSTVESHLIGIAMTSTLRRKIIQDLKEVF' A
#
# COMPACT_ATOMS: atom_id res chain seq x y z
N MET A 1 7.02 24.15 3.67
CA MET A 1 5.89 23.67 2.92
C MET A 1 5.75 22.16 3.01
N THR A 2 4.57 21.71 3.19
CA THR A 2 4.33 20.28 3.38
C THR A 2 3.89 19.65 2.10
N ILE A 3 4.52 18.57 1.75
CA ILE A 3 4.07 17.75 0.65
C ILE A 3 3.08 16.75 1.22
N CYS A 4 1.91 16.69 0.63
CA CYS A 4 0.92 15.73 1.05
C CYS A 4 1.39 14.34 0.69
N SER A 5 1.72 13.56 1.70
CA SER A 5 2.06 12.16 1.50
C SER A 5 0.79 11.34 1.49
N PHE A 6 0.74 10.37 0.61
CA PHE A 6 -0.36 9.43 0.66
C PHE A 6 -0.24 8.58 1.93
N VAL A 7 -1.38 8.10 2.42
CA VAL A 7 -1.41 7.27 3.63
C VAL A 7 -0.47 6.08 3.47
N GLY A 8 0.41 5.90 4.45
CA GLY A 8 1.31 4.77 4.47
C GLY A 8 2.55 4.90 3.61
N ASP A 9 2.78 6.06 3.01
CA ASP A 9 3.94 6.24 2.11
C ASP A 9 5.27 5.94 2.79
N GLU A 10 5.40 6.22 4.07
CA GLU A 10 6.66 5.95 4.76
C GLU A 10 6.99 4.47 4.79
N CYS A 11 5.98 3.63 5.02
CA CYS A 11 6.17 2.19 4.96
C CYS A 11 6.40 1.73 3.53
N LEU A 12 5.66 2.33 2.59
CA LEU A 12 5.75 1.98 1.19
C LEU A 12 7.14 2.24 0.63
N LYS A 13 7.80 3.32 1.05
CA LYS A 13 9.14 3.65 0.59
C LYS A 13 10.13 2.52 0.82
N ASN A 14 9.92 1.74 1.86
CA ASN A 14 10.85 0.68 2.23
C ASN A 14 10.57 -0.63 1.50
N ILE A 15 9.42 -0.75 0.85
CA ILE A 15 9.03 -2.02 0.24
C ILE A 15 8.70 -1.91 -1.25
N PHE A 16 8.46 -0.70 -1.77
CA PHE A 16 7.94 -0.59 -3.14
C PHE A 16 8.92 -1.09 -4.20
N HIS A 17 10.20 -1.12 -3.90
CA HIS A 17 11.22 -1.60 -4.84
C HIS A 17 11.48 -3.10 -4.71
N LEU A 18 10.86 -3.75 -3.74
CA LEU A 18 11.04 -5.18 -3.52
C LEU A 18 10.08 -5.99 -4.38
N SER A 19 10.41 -7.26 -4.61
CA SER A 19 9.46 -8.16 -5.23
C SER A 19 8.35 -8.47 -4.20
N ALA A 20 7.21 -8.96 -4.70
CA ALA A 20 6.11 -9.31 -3.80
C ALA A 20 6.55 -10.32 -2.75
N LYS A 21 7.35 -11.30 -3.19
CA LYS A 21 7.84 -12.35 -2.29
C LYS A 21 8.69 -11.78 -1.16
N GLU A 22 9.52 -10.80 -1.47
CA GLU A 22 10.38 -10.19 -0.46
C GLU A 22 9.63 -9.18 0.38
N ALA A 23 8.74 -8.42 -0.24
CA ALA A 23 8.01 -7.39 0.47
C ALA A 23 7.14 -7.97 1.58
N VAL A 24 6.49 -9.12 1.34
CA VAL A 24 5.61 -9.71 2.33
C VAL A 24 6.37 -10.16 3.57
N LYS A 25 7.67 -10.36 3.47
CA LYS A 25 8.51 -10.72 4.61
C LYS A 25 9.00 -9.51 5.38
N HIS A 26 8.90 -8.33 4.79
CA HIS A 26 9.37 -7.10 5.42
C HIS A 26 8.35 -6.65 6.46
N PRO A 27 8.80 -6.23 7.65
CA PRO A 27 7.84 -5.79 8.68
C PRO A 27 7.00 -4.60 8.24
N ASP A 28 7.51 -3.75 7.36
CA ASP A 28 6.77 -2.59 6.89
C ASP A 28 5.62 -2.96 5.97
N TYR A 29 5.64 -4.16 5.38
CA TYR A 29 4.53 -4.59 4.55
C TYR A 29 3.23 -4.69 5.38
N ASN A 30 3.32 -5.37 6.52
CA ASN A 30 2.14 -5.52 7.38
C ASN A 30 1.69 -4.18 7.94
N LYS A 31 2.64 -3.31 8.27
CA LYS A 31 2.30 -1.97 8.74
C LYS A 31 1.56 -1.19 7.66
N TYR A 32 2.03 -1.30 6.43
CA TYR A 32 1.41 -0.61 5.30
C TYR A 32 -0.03 -1.09 5.08
N ILE A 33 -0.21 -2.41 5.08
CA ILE A 33 -1.54 -2.98 4.90
C ILE A 33 -2.47 -2.55 6.04
N GLY A 34 -1.96 -2.54 7.27
CA GLY A 34 -2.75 -2.11 8.43
C GLY A 34 -3.16 -0.65 8.34
N VAL A 35 -2.24 0.22 7.95
CA VAL A 35 -2.54 1.65 7.82
C VAL A 35 -3.59 1.88 6.74
N LEU A 36 -3.43 1.23 5.59
CA LEU A 36 -4.38 1.38 4.50
C LEU A 36 -5.75 0.82 4.86
N SER A 37 -5.77 -0.35 5.51
CA SER A 37 -7.03 -0.96 5.93
C SER A 37 -7.81 -0.04 6.86
N LYS A 38 -7.11 0.56 7.81
CA LYS A 38 -7.75 1.48 8.74
C LYS A 38 -8.29 2.71 8.03
N ALA A 39 -7.50 3.28 7.12
CA ALA A 39 -7.92 4.46 6.38
C ALA A 39 -9.15 4.18 5.52
N ILE A 40 -9.21 2.98 4.91
CA ILE A 40 -10.36 2.61 4.11
C ILE A 40 -11.59 2.39 4.99
N LYS A 41 -11.41 1.76 6.14
CA LYS A 41 -12.51 1.55 7.09
C LYS A 41 -13.07 2.88 7.60
N ASP A 42 -12.20 3.85 7.81
CA ASP A 42 -12.59 5.17 8.30
C ASP A 42 -13.10 6.05 7.16
N GLU A 43 -13.17 5.52 5.95
CA GLU A 43 -13.65 6.22 4.76
C GLU A 43 -12.82 7.44 4.40
N GLU A 44 -11.54 7.44 4.81
CA GLU A 44 -10.62 8.52 4.44
C GLU A 44 -10.15 8.36 3.00
N ILE A 45 -10.03 7.12 2.53
CA ILE A 45 -9.65 6.82 1.16
C ILE A 45 -10.46 5.62 0.70
N SER A 46 -10.50 5.41 -0.62
CA SER A 46 -11.15 4.23 -1.18
C SER A 46 -10.11 3.29 -1.72
N LEU A 47 -10.50 2.04 -1.93
CA LEU A 47 -9.60 1.04 -2.50
C LEU A 47 -9.15 1.44 -3.91
N SER A 48 -10.04 2.03 -4.70
CA SER A 48 -9.66 2.47 -6.04
C SER A 48 -8.66 3.62 -5.99
N THR A 49 -8.74 4.47 -4.97
CA THR A 49 -7.75 5.53 -4.78
C THR A 49 -6.37 4.93 -4.51
N VAL A 50 -6.32 3.89 -3.67
CA VAL A 50 -5.07 3.19 -3.38
C VAL A 50 -4.51 2.58 -4.66
N GLU A 51 -5.34 1.93 -5.42
CA GLU A 51 -4.91 1.29 -6.67
C GLU A 51 -4.33 2.31 -7.64
N SER A 52 -5.00 3.44 -7.80
CA SER A 52 -4.50 4.51 -8.68
C SER A 52 -3.16 5.05 -8.21
N HIS A 53 -2.99 5.20 -6.91
CA HIS A 53 -1.73 5.66 -6.35
C HIS A 53 -0.60 4.68 -6.64
N LEU A 54 -0.86 3.40 -6.47
CA LEU A 54 0.16 2.37 -6.71
C LEU A 54 0.53 2.26 -8.18
N ILE A 55 -0.42 2.52 -9.07
CA ILE A 55 -0.13 2.54 -10.50
C ILE A 55 0.78 3.72 -10.84
N GLY A 56 0.60 4.84 -10.15
CA GLY A 56 1.37 6.06 -10.40
C GLY A 56 2.82 6.01 -9.95
N ILE A 57 3.19 5.06 -9.10
CA ILE A 57 4.57 4.91 -8.66
C ILE A 57 5.19 3.72 -9.37
N ALA A 58 6.53 3.69 -9.41
CA ALA A 58 7.24 2.65 -10.16
C ALA A 58 7.29 1.32 -9.40
N MET A 59 6.14 0.79 -9.06
CA MET A 59 6.01 -0.47 -8.34
C MET A 59 5.77 -1.61 -9.32
N THR A 60 6.31 -2.79 -9.01
CA THR A 60 6.05 -3.96 -9.85
C THR A 60 4.58 -4.31 -9.79
N SER A 61 4.03 -4.80 -10.90
CA SER A 61 2.62 -5.16 -10.93
C SER A 61 2.31 -6.33 -10.01
N THR A 62 3.28 -7.21 -9.79
CA THR A 62 3.10 -8.34 -8.86
C THR A 62 2.88 -7.85 -7.44
N LEU A 63 3.71 -6.90 -7.00
CA LEU A 63 3.57 -6.35 -5.65
C LEU A 63 2.27 -5.55 -5.52
N ARG A 64 1.93 -4.77 -6.54
CA ARG A 64 0.70 -4.00 -6.52
C ARG A 64 -0.52 -4.91 -6.37
N ARG A 65 -0.55 -6.00 -7.14
CA ARG A 65 -1.66 -6.95 -7.05
C ARG A 65 -1.75 -7.59 -5.68
N LYS A 66 -0.60 -7.91 -5.10
CA LYS A 66 -0.56 -8.52 -3.77
C LYS A 66 -1.13 -7.57 -2.72
N ILE A 67 -0.75 -6.32 -2.77
CA ILE A 67 -1.25 -5.31 -1.83
C ILE A 67 -2.76 -5.17 -1.96
N ILE A 68 -3.25 -5.02 -3.19
CA ILE A 68 -4.69 -4.86 -3.42
C ILE A 68 -5.46 -6.10 -2.96
N GLN A 69 -4.93 -7.28 -3.25
CA GLN A 69 -5.57 -8.51 -2.82
C GLN A 69 -5.65 -8.61 -1.30
N ASP A 70 -4.56 -8.28 -0.62
CA ASP A 70 -4.54 -8.33 0.84
C ASP A 70 -5.54 -7.33 1.43
N LEU A 71 -5.67 -6.16 0.83
CA LEU A 71 -6.64 -5.19 1.29
C LEU A 71 -8.07 -5.69 1.10
N LYS A 72 -8.34 -6.34 -0.02
CA LYS A 72 -9.67 -6.90 -0.26
C LYS A 72 -10.01 -8.00 0.73
N GLU A 73 -9.03 -8.76 1.18
CA GLU A 73 -9.27 -9.85 2.13
C GLU A 73 -9.60 -9.34 3.52
N VAL A 74 -9.21 -8.11 3.85
CA VAL A 74 -9.54 -7.50 5.13
C VAL A 74 -11.00 -7.10 5.20
N PHE A 75 -11.60 -6.83 4.05
CA PHE A 75 -13.00 -6.42 3.94
C PHE A 75 -13.84 -7.51 3.32
#